data_be71aa94f722d1ad4a6536c133f668d3
#
_entry.id   be71aa94f722d1ad4a6536c133f668d3
#
_cell.length_a   1.000
_cell.length_b   1.000
_cell.length_c   1.000
_cell.angle_alpha   90.00
_cell.angle_beta   90.00
_cell.angle_gamma   90.00
#
_symmetry.space_group_name_H-M   'P 1'
#
loop_
_entity.id
_entity.type
_entity.pdbx_description
1 polymer ?
#
loop_
_entity_poly.entity_id
_entity_poly.type
_entity_poly.pdbx_seq_one_letter_code
_entity_poly.pdbx_strand_id
1 'polypeptide(L)'
;MTFQMSCFMEELGSYGHVRSLISTLKKALYLLQPWSVLIPVPPFSLINHDSLIWMKICQREFVTEIIKAGRKLGKGRCPLMYEWHGKKYLGAAHGLAGILHVLMDMELTPDEQEDVKASLRYVIRTRFPSGNYPSSEDSESDRLVHWCHGAPGVALTFAKAAQVTYQRTNFP
;
A
#
# COMPACT_ATOMS: atom_id res chain seq x y z
N MET A 1 8.12 7.43 -11.14
CA MET A 1 7.63 6.63 -10.01
C MET A 1 7.94 7.23 -8.64
N THR A 2 9.07 7.89 -8.48
CA THR A 2 9.53 8.55 -7.23
C THR A 2 8.67 9.73 -6.76
N PHE A 3 8.10 10.51 -7.67
CA PHE A 3 7.30 11.69 -7.33
C PHE A 3 5.96 11.37 -6.66
N GLN A 4 5.34 10.24 -7.01
CA GLN A 4 4.05 9.81 -6.45
C GLN A 4 4.18 9.20 -5.04
N MET A 5 5.28 8.55 -4.74
CA MET A 5 5.54 8.06 -3.37
C MET A 5 5.81 9.21 -2.39
N SER A 6 6.46 10.28 -2.84
CA SER A 6 6.69 11.47 -2.02
C SER A 6 5.38 12.15 -1.61
N CYS A 7 4.44 12.33 -2.54
CA CYS A 7 3.12 12.92 -2.27
C CYS A 7 2.28 12.03 -1.33
N PHE A 8 2.28 10.72 -1.56
CA PHE A 8 1.61 9.74 -0.69
C PHE A 8 2.19 9.73 0.73
N MET A 9 3.49 9.91 0.86
CA MET A 9 4.20 9.93 2.14
C MET A 9 4.00 11.25 2.91
N GLU A 10 3.87 12.39 2.22
CA GLU A 10 3.53 13.67 2.84
C GLU A 10 2.09 13.70 3.37
N GLU A 11 1.17 13.08 2.66
CA GLU A 11 -0.23 12.98 3.05
C GLU A 11 -0.46 12.08 4.28
N LEU A 12 0.28 10.98 4.41
CA LEU A 12 0.27 10.15 5.63
C LEU A 12 0.81 10.90 6.87
N GLY A 13 1.54 12.00 6.69
CA GLY A 13 2.18 12.79 7.75
C GLY A 13 1.26 13.52 8.72
N SER A 14 -0.05 13.61 8.43
CA SER A 14 -1.01 14.29 9.30
C SER A 14 -1.46 13.48 10.53
N TYR A 15 -1.11 12.19 10.59
CA TYR A 15 -1.43 11.32 11.72
C TYR A 15 -0.26 11.28 12.71
N GLY A 16 -0.49 11.63 13.98
CA GLY A 16 0.55 11.75 15.01
C GLY A 16 1.42 10.50 15.23
N HIS A 17 0.89 9.30 15.02
CA HIS A 17 1.65 8.04 15.05
C HIS A 17 2.38 7.74 13.73
N VAL A 18 1.84 8.22 12.63
CA VAL A 18 2.44 8.13 11.30
C VAL A 18 3.61 9.10 11.16
N ARG A 19 3.66 10.20 11.94
CA ARG A 19 4.82 11.10 11.99
C ARG A 19 6.11 10.40 12.44
N SER A 20 6.03 9.48 13.39
CA SER A 20 7.19 8.67 13.81
C SER A 20 7.63 7.71 12.71
N LEU A 21 6.67 7.06 12.04
CA LEU A 21 6.89 6.18 10.89
C LEU A 21 7.48 6.93 9.70
N ILE A 22 6.94 8.11 9.37
CA ILE A 22 7.47 8.95 8.31
C ILE A 22 8.86 9.46 8.66
N SER A 23 9.14 9.77 9.93
CA SER A 23 10.49 10.11 10.38
C SER A 23 11.46 8.95 10.13
N THR A 24 11.04 7.72 10.44
CA THR A 24 11.84 6.51 10.20
C THR A 24 11.95 6.19 8.71
N LEU A 25 10.86 6.36 7.95
CA LEU A 25 10.85 6.22 6.49
C LEU A 25 11.57 7.35 5.78
N LYS A 26 11.46 8.61 6.24
CA LYS A 26 12.28 9.71 5.74
C LYS A 26 13.75 9.47 6.03
N LYS A 27 14.12 8.89 7.18
CA LYS A 27 15.50 8.45 7.44
C LYS A 27 15.91 7.31 6.53
N ALA A 28 15.07 6.29 6.34
CA ALA A 28 15.35 5.18 5.42
C ALA A 28 15.40 5.66 3.96
N LEU A 29 14.47 6.52 3.53
CA LEU A 29 14.47 7.14 2.20
C LEU A 29 15.59 8.18 2.06
N TYR A 30 15.95 8.91 3.12
CA TYR A 30 17.09 9.82 3.11
C TYR A 30 18.42 9.06 3.01
N LEU A 31 18.48 7.88 3.58
CA LEU A 31 19.60 6.96 3.36
C LEU A 31 19.59 6.34 1.95
N LEU A 32 18.43 6.31 1.28
CA LEU A 32 18.25 5.85 -0.10
C LEU A 32 18.27 6.99 -1.14
N GLN A 33 18.06 8.26 -0.74
CA GLN A 33 18.04 9.42 -1.64
C GLN A 33 19.38 9.80 -2.29
N PRO A 34 20.57 9.53 -1.72
CA PRO A 34 21.81 9.74 -2.46
C PRO A 34 21.91 8.93 -3.75
N TRP A 35 21.06 7.93 -3.93
CA TRP A 35 21.15 6.95 -5.01
C TRP A 35 20.33 7.31 -6.26
N SER A 36 19.44 8.30 -6.18
CA SER A 36 18.53 8.58 -7.30
C SER A 36 18.91 9.79 -8.16
N VAL A 37 19.90 10.60 -7.77
CA VAL A 37 20.14 11.87 -8.48
C VAL A 37 21.56 12.05 -9.05
N LEU A 38 22.61 11.38 -8.58
CA LEU A 38 23.96 11.69 -9.07
C LEU A 38 25.05 10.60 -8.89
N ILE A 39 24.71 9.35 -8.61
CA ILE A 39 25.74 8.29 -8.53
C ILE A 39 25.31 7.15 -9.46
N PRO A 40 26.19 6.67 -10.35
CA PRO A 40 25.93 5.41 -11.04
C PRO A 40 25.62 4.36 -10.00
N VAL A 41 24.53 3.63 -10.18
CA VAL A 41 24.12 2.50 -9.31
C VAL A 41 25.40 1.72 -9.04
N PRO A 42 25.88 1.63 -7.78
CA PRO A 42 27.09 0.85 -7.52
C PRO A 42 26.80 -0.55 -8.00
N PRO A 43 27.78 -1.21 -8.60
CA PRO A 43 27.60 -2.58 -9.02
C PRO A 43 27.07 -3.38 -7.83
N PHE A 44 26.14 -4.28 -8.09
CA PHE A 44 25.44 -5.11 -7.08
C PHE A 44 26.39 -5.76 -6.04
N SER A 45 27.68 -5.83 -6.39
CA SER A 45 28.80 -6.30 -5.55
C SER A 45 29.14 -5.43 -4.33
N LEU A 46 28.61 -4.21 -4.22
CA LEU A 46 28.86 -3.30 -3.08
C LEU A 46 27.71 -3.26 -2.06
N ILE A 47 26.59 -3.95 -2.33
CA ILE A 47 25.56 -4.17 -1.31
C ILE A 47 26.06 -5.28 -0.41
N ASN A 48 26.58 -4.91 0.74
CA ASN A 48 27.02 -5.90 1.71
C ASN A 48 25.83 -6.61 2.38
N HIS A 49 26.08 -7.78 2.94
CA HIS A 49 25.07 -8.60 3.61
C HIS A 49 24.31 -7.83 4.71
N ASP A 50 24.98 -6.95 5.43
CA ASP A 50 24.40 -6.17 6.52
C ASP A 50 23.37 -5.14 6.00
N SER A 51 23.64 -4.50 4.87
CA SER A 51 22.70 -3.57 4.22
C SER A 51 21.39 -4.26 3.82
N LEU A 52 21.47 -5.50 3.33
CA LEU A 52 20.29 -6.29 2.97
C LEU A 52 19.47 -6.69 4.21
N ILE A 53 20.14 -7.04 5.30
CA ILE A 53 19.47 -7.35 6.57
C ILE A 53 18.74 -6.10 7.10
N TRP A 54 19.40 -4.95 7.12
CA TRP A 54 18.78 -3.71 7.56
C TRP A 54 17.56 -3.32 6.72
N MET A 55 17.67 -3.48 5.39
CA MET A 55 16.52 -3.23 4.50
C MET A 55 15.33 -4.14 4.82
N LYS A 56 15.57 -5.42 5.06
CA LYS A 56 14.51 -6.38 5.43
C LYS A 56 13.89 -6.05 6.79
N ILE A 57 14.68 -5.68 7.78
CA ILE A 57 14.19 -5.26 9.11
C ILE A 57 13.29 -4.03 8.97
N CYS A 58 13.75 -2.98 8.30
CA CYS A 58 12.96 -1.77 8.07
C CYS A 58 11.66 -2.06 7.31
N GLN A 59 11.72 -2.93 6.30
CA GLN A 59 10.55 -3.36 5.55
C GLN A 59 9.55 -4.10 6.44
N ARG A 60 10.02 -4.99 7.32
CA ARG A 60 9.16 -5.74 8.24
C ARG A 60 8.47 -4.83 9.26
N GLU A 61 9.20 -3.91 9.86
CA GLU A 61 8.65 -2.91 10.78
C GLU A 61 7.56 -2.06 10.10
N PHE A 62 7.83 -1.60 8.87
CA PHE A 62 6.87 -0.84 8.08
C PHE A 62 5.57 -1.62 7.82
N VAL A 63 5.67 -2.86 7.36
CA VAL A 63 4.51 -3.74 7.14
C VAL A 63 3.73 -3.94 8.44
N THR A 64 4.44 -4.20 9.54
CA THR A 64 3.81 -4.42 10.85
C THR A 64 2.97 -3.23 11.29
N GLU A 65 3.49 -2.01 11.14
CA GLU A 65 2.75 -0.80 11.54
C GLU A 65 1.58 -0.48 10.59
N ILE A 66 1.72 -0.72 9.28
CA ILE A 66 0.60 -0.58 8.35
C ILE A 66 -0.53 -1.57 8.70
N ILE A 67 -0.21 -2.84 8.88
CA ILE A 67 -1.21 -3.88 9.22
C ILE A 67 -1.87 -3.55 10.56
N LYS A 68 -1.11 -3.20 11.57
CA LYS A 68 -1.63 -2.80 12.88
C LYS A 68 -2.58 -1.60 12.79
N ALA A 69 -2.21 -0.56 12.04
CA ALA A 69 -3.07 0.60 11.80
C ALA A 69 -4.36 0.20 11.06
N GLY A 70 -4.25 -0.64 10.03
CA GLY A 70 -5.40 -1.14 9.27
C GLY A 70 -6.35 -1.97 10.13
N ARG A 71 -5.83 -2.88 10.95
CA ARG A 71 -6.62 -3.72 11.88
C ARG A 71 -7.37 -2.89 12.92
N LYS A 72 -6.79 -1.77 13.37
CA LYS A 72 -7.43 -0.87 14.34
C LYS A 72 -8.73 -0.26 13.83
N LEU A 73 -8.81 0.06 12.55
CA LEU A 73 -9.98 0.64 11.89
C LEU A 73 -10.81 -0.40 11.14
N GLY A 74 -10.25 -1.58 10.91
CA GLY A 74 -10.92 -2.69 10.25
C GLY A 74 -12.10 -3.22 11.06
N LYS A 75 -13.19 -3.58 10.40
CA LYS A 75 -14.39 -4.15 11.02
C LYS A 75 -15.00 -5.23 10.14
N GLY A 76 -15.46 -6.31 10.79
CA GLY A 76 -16.26 -7.33 10.13
C GLY A 76 -15.65 -7.89 8.84
N ARG A 77 -16.21 -7.54 7.69
CA ARG A 77 -15.80 -8.07 6.38
C ARG A 77 -14.55 -7.42 5.79
N CYS A 78 -14.08 -6.31 6.37
CA CYS A 78 -12.88 -5.59 5.94
C CYS A 78 -11.88 -5.52 7.11
N PRO A 79 -10.96 -6.47 7.22
CA PRO A 79 -10.01 -6.51 8.34
C PRO A 79 -9.01 -5.36 8.31
N LEU A 80 -8.69 -4.82 7.14
CA LEU A 80 -7.80 -3.67 7.01
C LEU A 80 -8.59 -2.48 6.47
N MET A 81 -8.64 -1.39 7.23
CA MET A 81 -9.24 -0.13 6.81
C MET A 81 -8.36 1.03 7.25
N TYR A 82 -8.36 2.09 6.44
CA TYR A 82 -7.56 3.28 6.71
C TYR A 82 -8.41 4.52 6.52
N GLU A 83 -8.12 5.53 7.32
CA GLU A 83 -8.84 6.80 7.30
C GLU A 83 -7.85 7.94 7.09
N TRP A 84 -8.22 8.89 6.22
CA TRP A 84 -7.47 10.10 5.97
C TRP A 84 -8.44 11.28 5.90
N HIS A 85 -8.15 12.35 6.66
CA HIS A 85 -9.04 13.51 6.80
C HIS A 85 -10.50 13.14 7.12
N GLY A 86 -10.72 12.20 8.03
CA GLY A 86 -12.05 11.76 8.44
C GLY A 86 -12.81 10.94 7.41
N LYS A 87 -12.17 10.49 6.32
CA LYS A 87 -12.77 9.67 5.27
C LYS A 87 -11.98 8.40 5.02
N LYS A 88 -12.70 7.32 4.80
CA LYS A 88 -12.15 6.02 4.43
C LYS A 88 -12.14 5.87 2.92
N TYR A 89 -11.05 6.31 2.30
CA TYR A 89 -10.88 6.23 0.85
C TYR A 89 -10.65 4.80 0.37
N LEU A 90 -11.18 4.47 -0.82
CA LEU A 90 -11.08 3.13 -1.41
C LEU A 90 -10.19 3.09 -2.65
N GLY A 91 -9.86 4.25 -3.23
CA GLY A 91 -9.10 4.37 -4.47
C GLY A 91 -7.60 4.04 -4.34
N ALA A 92 -6.88 4.23 -5.45
CA ALA A 92 -5.46 3.90 -5.52
C ALA A 92 -4.52 4.98 -4.95
N ALA A 93 -4.92 6.27 -4.96
CA ALA A 93 -4.02 7.35 -4.54
C ALA A 93 -3.87 7.45 -3.02
N HIS A 94 -4.95 7.49 -2.28
CA HIS A 94 -4.97 7.66 -0.83
C HIS A 94 -5.94 6.71 -0.13
N GLY A 95 -6.24 5.58 -0.74
CA GLY A 95 -7.24 4.65 -0.23
C GLY A 95 -6.74 3.23 -0.11
N LEU A 96 -7.68 2.40 0.30
CA LEU A 96 -7.44 0.99 0.60
C LEU A 96 -6.80 0.24 -0.58
N ALA A 97 -7.27 0.46 -1.82
CA ALA A 97 -6.73 -0.22 -3.00
C ALA A 97 -5.22 0.03 -3.19
N GLY A 98 -4.77 1.27 -3.03
CA GLY A 98 -3.34 1.59 -3.14
C GLY A 98 -2.49 0.97 -2.05
N ILE A 99 -2.98 0.96 -0.81
CA ILE A 99 -2.27 0.34 0.32
C ILE A 99 -2.15 -1.18 0.11
N LEU A 100 -3.25 -1.84 -0.29
CA LEU A 100 -3.24 -3.28 -0.59
C LEU A 100 -2.31 -3.60 -1.77
N HIS A 101 -2.25 -2.71 -2.78
CA HIS A 101 -1.33 -2.85 -3.90
C HIS A 101 0.13 -2.91 -3.46
N VAL A 102 0.53 -2.02 -2.55
CA VAL A 102 1.90 -1.98 -2.01
C VAL A 102 2.16 -3.18 -1.10
N LEU A 103 1.22 -3.54 -0.21
CA LEU A 103 1.38 -4.69 0.67
C LEU A 103 1.58 -6.00 -0.07
N MET A 104 1.02 -6.16 -1.28
CA MET A 104 1.22 -7.37 -2.09
C MET A 104 2.66 -7.55 -2.60
N ASP A 105 3.49 -6.49 -2.60
CA ASP A 105 4.93 -6.58 -2.91
C ASP A 105 5.79 -6.95 -1.69
N MET A 106 5.19 -6.97 -0.51
CA MET A 106 5.93 -7.16 0.73
C MET A 106 5.92 -8.63 1.18
N GLU A 107 6.89 -8.99 2.01
CA GLU A 107 6.88 -10.28 2.71
C GLU A 107 5.83 -10.22 3.84
N LEU A 108 4.69 -10.89 3.64
CA LEU A 108 3.58 -10.96 4.58
C LEU A 108 3.53 -12.31 5.27
N THR A 109 3.19 -12.31 6.55
CA THR A 109 2.83 -13.54 7.26
C THR A 109 1.52 -14.14 6.71
N PRO A 110 1.23 -15.43 6.94
CA PRO A 110 -0.03 -16.02 6.49
C PRO A 110 -1.28 -15.25 6.93
N ASP A 111 -1.33 -14.79 8.18
CA ASP A 111 -2.45 -14.01 8.71
C ASP A 111 -2.60 -12.66 8.02
N GLU A 112 -1.48 -11.96 7.78
CA GLU A 112 -1.47 -10.69 7.04
C GLU A 112 -1.91 -10.87 5.59
N GLN A 113 -1.55 -11.99 4.97
CA GLN A 113 -2.01 -12.33 3.62
C GLN A 113 -3.53 -12.54 3.59
N GLU A 114 -4.10 -13.21 4.58
CA GLU A 114 -5.55 -13.38 4.66
C GLU A 114 -6.26 -12.04 4.90
N ASP A 115 -5.71 -11.16 5.74
CA ASP A 115 -6.24 -9.80 5.90
C ASP A 115 -6.25 -9.02 4.58
N VAL A 116 -5.16 -9.07 3.82
CA VAL A 116 -5.06 -8.43 2.50
C VAL A 116 -6.09 -9.02 1.54
N LYS A 117 -6.20 -10.35 1.45
CA LYS A 117 -7.19 -11.03 0.60
C LYS A 117 -8.63 -10.69 0.98
N ALA A 118 -8.94 -10.68 2.28
CA ALA A 118 -10.28 -10.35 2.76
C ALA A 118 -10.63 -8.88 2.46
N SER A 119 -9.66 -7.97 2.61
CA SER A 119 -9.83 -6.55 2.26
C SER A 119 -9.99 -6.34 0.75
N LEU A 120 -9.26 -7.08 -0.08
CA LEU A 120 -9.49 -7.07 -1.54
C LEU A 120 -10.90 -7.55 -1.89
N ARG A 121 -11.38 -8.64 -1.26
CA ARG A 121 -12.77 -9.12 -1.44
C ARG A 121 -13.80 -8.08 -1.00
N TYR A 122 -13.50 -7.30 0.04
CA TYR A 122 -14.36 -6.18 0.44
C TYR A 122 -14.41 -5.12 -0.66
N VAL A 123 -13.27 -4.67 -1.20
CA VAL A 123 -13.23 -3.68 -2.30
C VAL A 123 -14.04 -4.18 -3.52
N ILE A 124 -13.91 -5.45 -3.90
CA ILE A 124 -14.71 -6.03 -5.00
C ILE A 124 -16.22 -5.82 -4.79
N ARG A 125 -16.69 -5.96 -3.55
CA ARG A 125 -18.12 -5.85 -3.22
C ARG A 125 -18.65 -4.43 -3.18
N THR A 126 -17.77 -3.42 -3.15
CA THR A 126 -18.19 -2.00 -3.18
C THR A 126 -18.44 -1.48 -4.60
N ARG A 127 -18.23 -2.33 -5.61
CA ARG A 127 -18.42 -1.96 -7.02
C ARG A 127 -19.85 -1.54 -7.31
N PHE A 128 -20.01 -0.41 -7.99
CA PHE A 128 -21.29 0.04 -8.53
C PHE A 128 -21.81 -0.86 -9.67
N PRO A 129 -23.12 -0.83 -9.95
CA PRO A 129 -23.68 -1.55 -11.11
C PRO A 129 -23.03 -1.17 -12.46
N SER A 130 -22.55 0.07 -12.60
CA SER A 130 -21.78 0.55 -13.76
C SER A 130 -20.43 -0.15 -13.94
N GLY A 131 -19.94 -0.81 -12.92
CA GLY A 131 -18.59 -1.40 -12.89
C GLY A 131 -17.53 -0.49 -12.25
N ASN A 132 -17.86 0.76 -11.94
CA ASN A 132 -16.96 1.68 -11.25
C ASN A 132 -16.92 1.46 -9.73
N TYR A 133 -16.05 2.17 -9.03
CA TYR A 133 -15.84 2.06 -7.59
C TYR A 133 -16.00 3.41 -6.89
N PRO A 134 -16.56 3.43 -5.66
CA PRO A 134 -16.70 4.66 -4.88
C PRO A 134 -15.34 5.22 -4.47
N SER A 135 -15.24 6.53 -4.33
CA SER A 135 -14.04 7.21 -3.86
C SER A 135 -13.73 6.92 -2.39
N SER A 136 -14.79 6.79 -1.57
CA SER A 136 -14.72 6.48 -0.13
C SER A 136 -15.87 5.56 0.28
N GLU A 137 -15.79 4.96 1.48
CA GLU A 137 -16.78 4.01 2.01
C GLU A 137 -18.21 4.59 2.00
N ASP A 138 -18.36 5.89 2.27
CA ASP A 138 -19.65 6.58 2.35
C ASP A 138 -20.04 7.27 1.04
N SER A 139 -19.31 7.08 -0.06
CA SER A 139 -19.58 7.75 -1.33
C SER A 139 -20.57 6.97 -2.18
N GLU A 140 -21.73 7.57 -2.46
CA GLU A 140 -22.71 7.05 -3.41
C GLU A 140 -22.52 7.60 -4.84
N SER A 141 -21.52 8.48 -5.02
CA SER A 141 -21.27 9.14 -6.31
C SER A 141 -20.45 8.25 -7.25
N ASP A 142 -21.05 7.92 -8.38
CA ASP A 142 -20.46 7.13 -9.47
C ASP A 142 -19.90 8.01 -10.60
N ARG A 143 -19.25 9.13 -10.25
CA ARG A 143 -18.77 10.12 -11.23
C ARG A 143 -17.29 10.07 -11.50
N LEU A 144 -16.49 9.60 -10.53
CA LEU A 144 -15.04 9.65 -10.62
C LEU A 144 -14.50 8.35 -11.24
N VAL A 145 -14.07 8.44 -12.50
CA VAL A 145 -13.46 7.36 -13.25
C VAL A 145 -12.00 7.73 -13.51
N HIS A 146 -11.23 7.87 -12.45
CA HIS A 146 -9.82 8.27 -12.47
C HIS A 146 -8.94 7.20 -11.84
N TRP A 147 -7.64 7.27 -12.11
CA TRP A 147 -6.67 6.40 -11.44
C TRP A 147 -6.69 6.59 -9.91
N CYS A 148 -6.78 7.81 -9.44
CA CYS A 148 -6.78 8.12 -8.00
C CYS A 148 -8.07 7.65 -7.31
N HIS A 149 -9.23 7.76 -7.97
CA HIS A 149 -10.54 7.36 -7.48
C HIS A 149 -11.34 6.69 -8.59
N GLY A 150 -11.80 5.47 -8.36
CA GLY A 150 -12.63 4.74 -9.31
C GLY A 150 -11.96 3.51 -9.91
N ALA A 151 -12.60 2.95 -10.92
CA ALA A 151 -12.24 1.67 -11.52
C ALA A 151 -10.80 1.57 -12.06
N PRO A 152 -10.20 2.57 -12.73
CA PRO A 152 -8.88 2.40 -13.32
C PRO A 152 -7.78 2.05 -12.30
N GLY A 153 -7.74 2.73 -11.15
CA GLY A 153 -6.75 2.44 -10.12
C GLY A 153 -7.01 1.13 -9.39
N VAL A 154 -8.28 0.84 -9.13
CA VAL A 154 -8.71 -0.42 -8.51
C VAL A 154 -8.41 -1.62 -9.41
N ALA A 155 -8.61 -1.49 -10.73
CA ALA A 155 -8.29 -2.54 -11.70
C ALA A 155 -6.80 -2.92 -11.70
N LEU A 156 -5.90 -1.94 -11.58
CA LEU A 156 -4.46 -2.21 -11.45
C LEU A 156 -4.15 -3.03 -10.19
N THR A 157 -4.82 -2.74 -9.08
CA THR A 157 -4.66 -3.49 -7.84
C THR A 157 -5.15 -4.93 -8.00
N PHE A 158 -6.26 -5.16 -8.68
CA PHE A 158 -6.77 -6.51 -8.94
C PHE A 158 -5.92 -7.29 -9.93
N ALA A 159 -5.40 -6.63 -10.97
CA ALA A 159 -4.47 -7.26 -11.90
C ALA A 159 -3.22 -7.78 -11.15
N LYS A 160 -2.69 -6.97 -10.24
CA LYS A 160 -1.59 -7.40 -9.37
C LYS A 160 -1.98 -8.54 -8.43
N ALA A 161 -3.15 -8.50 -7.81
CA ALA A 161 -3.62 -9.57 -6.95
C ALA A 161 -3.72 -10.90 -7.69
N ALA A 162 -4.22 -10.88 -8.93
CA ALA A 162 -4.27 -12.06 -9.79
C ALA A 162 -2.86 -12.59 -10.12
N GLN A 163 -1.92 -11.71 -10.44
CA GLN A 163 -0.52 -12.08 -10.72
C GLN A 163 0.15 -12.74 -9.51
N VAL A 164 0.04 -12.12 -8.33
CA VAL A 164 0.63 -12.65 -7.08
C VAL A 164 0.02 -14.01 -6.72
N THR A 165 -1.29 -14.16 -6.90
CA THR A 165 -1.98 -15.44 -6.65
C THR A 165 -1.48 -16.52 -7.62
N TYR A 166 -1.39 -16.22 -8.91
CA TYR A 166 -0.90 -17.14 -9.93
C TYR A 166 0.55 -17.59 -9.65
N GLN A 167 1.43 -16.65 -9.30
CA GLN A 167 2.82 -16.96 -8.97
C GLN A 167 2.95 -17.89 -7.76
N ARG A 168 2.15 -17.65 -6.70
CA ARG A 168 2.17 -18.48 -5.48
C ARG A 168 1.60 -19.88 -5.66
N THR A 169 0.72 -20.08 -6.64
CA THR A 169 0.12 -21.40 -6.90
C THR A 169 0.92 -22.25 -7.87
N ASN A 170 1.76 -21.64 -8.72
CA ASN A 170 2.46 -22.34 -9.81
C ASN A 170 3.99 -22.41 -9.62
N PHE A 171 4.54 -21.83 -8.54
CA PHE A 171 5.94 -22.01 -8.16
C PHE A 171 6.00 -22.68 -6.79
N PRO A 172 6.55 -23.91 -6.71
CA PRO A 172 6.76 -24.61 -5.45
C PRO A 172 7.84 -23.94 -4.60
#